data_ca7888352cdd15259025a64dfc07c7b8
#
_entry.id   ca7888352cdd15259025a64dfc07c7b8
#
_cell.length_a   1.000
_cell.length_b   1.000
_cell.length_c   1.000
_cell.angle_alpha   90.00
_cell.angle_beta   90.00
_cell.angle_gamma   90.00
#
_symmetry.space_group_name_H-M   'P 1'
#
loop_
_entity.id
_entity.type
_entity.pdbx_description
1 polymer ?
#
loop_
_entity_poly.entity_id
_entity_poly.type
_entity_poly.pdbx_seq_one_letter_code
_entity_poly.pdbx_strand_id
1 'polypeptide(L)' 'MAYKISARHPGRMVTYTADTEEAALAKWEELTADGVPFEMTDAAGVVVDDIDLEDRIDAREEPKG' A
#
# COMPACT_ATOMS: atom_id res chain seq x y z
N MET A 1 7.94 -2.76 -8.63
CA MET A 1 6.55 -2.46 -8.93
C MET A 1 6.09 -1.27 -8.15
N ALA A 2 5.25 -0.45 -8.76
CA ALA A 2 4.81 0.78 -8.10
C ALA A 2 3.39 0.63 -7.59
N TYR A 3 3.15 1.11 -6.39
CA TYR A 3 1.82 1.16 -5.81
C TYR A 3 1.39 2.61 -5.71
N LYS A 4 0.09 2.85 -5.91
CA LYS A 4 -0.46 4.19 -5.83
C LYS A 4 -1.47 4.23 -4.69
N ILE A 5 -1.33 5.19 -3.81
CA ILE A 5 -2.21 5.35 -2.66
C ILE A 5 -2.89 6.71 -2.78
N SER A 6 -4.21 6.71 -2.90
CA SER A 6 -4.99 7.94 -2.94
C SER A 6 -5.60 8.16 -1.57
N ALA A 7 -5.12 9.17 -0.86
CA ALA A 7 -5.58 9.47 0.49
C ALA A 7 -6.45 10.71 0.47
N ARG A 8 -7.59 10.64 1.17
CA ARG A 8 -8.53 11.75 1.23
C ARG A 8 -8.33 12.51 2.54
N HIS A 9 -7.64 13.61 2.45
CA HIS A 9 -7.48 14.52 3.59
C HIS A 9 -8.59 15.55 3.59
N PRO A 10 -8.86 16.20 4.72
CA PRO A 10 -9.86 17.26 4.73
C PRO A 10 -9.50 18.33 3.71
N GLY A 11 -10.43 18.59 2.81
CA GLY A 11 -10.27 19.64 1.82
C GLY A 11 -9.39 19.31 0.64
N ARG A 12 -8.81 18.10 0.55
CA ARG A 12 -7.97 17.76 -0.60
C ARG A 12 -7.71 16.27 -0.68
N MET A 13 -7.30 15.83 -1.87
CA MET A 13 -6.81 14.47 -2.07
C MET A 13 -5.31 14.52 -2.31
N VAL A 14 -4.60 13.57 -1.74
CA VAL A 14 -3.15 13.45 -1.89
C VAL A 14 -2.86 12.06 -2.41
N THR A 15 -2.02 11.96 -3.44
CA THR A 15 -1.61 10.69 -4.00
C THR A 15 -0.17 10.42 -3.62
N TYR A 16 0.07 9.26 -3.05
CA TYR A 16 1.41 8.79 -2.71
C TYR A 16 1.75 7.63 -3.64
N THR A 17 3.05 7.41 -3.84
CA THR A 17 3.51 6.25 -4.58
C THR A 17 4.52 5.49 -3.72
N ALA A 18 4.58 4.17 -3.95
CA ALA A 18 5.52 3.31 -3.23
C ALA A 18 6.11 2.34 -4.23
N ASP A 19 7.43 2.17 -4.19
CA ASP A 19 8.12 1.31 -5.16
C ASP A 19 8.17 -0.14 -4.73
N THR A 20 7.97 -0.41 -3.44
CA THR A 20 8.08 -1.77 -2.90
C THR A 20 6.87 -2.07 -2.03
N GLU A 21 6.66 -3.36 -1.77
CA GLU A 21 5.58 -3.79 -0.89
C GLU A 21 5.79 -3.27 0.53
N GLU A 22 7.04 -3.25 0.98
CA GLU A 22 7.34 -2.76 2.33
C GLU A 22 7.00 -1.28 2.46
N ALA A 23 7.35 -0.49 1.46
CA ALA A 23 7.04 0.94 1.49
C ALA A 23 5.53 1.17 1.42
N ALA A 24 4.84 0.37 0.61
CA ALA A 24 3.39 0.47 0.49
C ALA A 24 2.72 0.12 1.81
N LEU A 25 3.18 -0.94 2.47
CA LEU A 25 2.61 -1.37 3.74
C LEU A 25 2.86 -0.33 4.83
N ALA A 26 4.05 0.27 4.84
CA ALA A 26 4.37 1.32 5.80
C ALA A 26 3.42 2.50 5.65
N LYS A 27 3.15 2.90 4.40
CA LYS A 27 2.22 4.00 4.16
C LYS A 27 0.79 3.61 4.54
N TRP A 28 0.41 2.36 4.27
CA TRP A 28 -0.89 1.85 4.67
C TRP A 28 -1.10 2.01 6.17
N GLU A 29 -0.09 1.57 6.95
CA GLU A 29 -0.18 1.64 8.40
C GLU A 29 -0.21 3.07 8.89
N GLU A 30 0.58 3.94 8.27
CA GLU A 30 0.61 5.35 8.64
C GLU A 30 -0.75 6.00 8.45
N LEU A 31 -1.37 5.79 7.29
CA LEU A 31 -2.67 6.39 7.01
C LEU A 31 -3.77 5.80 7.87
N THR A 32 -3.68 4.51 8.16
CA THR A 32 -4.63 3.85 9.06
C THR A 32 -4.54 4.44 10.46
N ALA A 33 -3.32 4.66 10.95
CA ALA A 33 -3.12 5.24 12.27
C ALA A 33 -3.64 6.69 12.34
N ASP A 34 -3.51 7.41 11.22
CA ASP A 34 -3.99 8.78 11.16
C ASP A 34 -5.50 8.87 10.98
N GLY A 35 -6.15 7.75 10.68
CA GLY A 35 -7.59 7.74 10.46
C GLY A 35 -8.00 8.36 9.14
N VAL A 36 -7.11 8.38 8.16
CA VAL A 36 -7.37 8.99 6.86
C VAL A 36 -7.92 7.93 5.91
N PRO A 37 -9.07 8.18 5.27
CA PRO A 37 -9.57 7.25 4.24
C PRO A 37 -8.63 7.24 3.06
N PHE A 38 -8.35 6.05 2.53
CA PHE A 38 -7.45 5.93 1.39
C PHE A 38 -7.76 4.67 0.61
N GLU A 39 -7.24 4.63 -0.62
CA GLU A 39 -7.36 3.46 -1.49
C GLU A 39 -6.00 3.23 -2.13
N MET A 40 -5.59 1.97 -2.18
CA MET A 40 -4.29 1.60 -2.75
C MET A 40 -4.51 0.67 -3.93
N THR A 41 -3.77 0.93 -5.02
CA THR A 41 -3.80 0.07 -6.20
C THR A 41 -2.38 -0.32 -6.56
N ASP A 42 -2.25 -1.48 -7.21
CA ASP A 42 -0.94 -1.93 -7.71
C ASP A 42 -0.67 -1.35 -9.10
N ALA A 43 0.44 -1.78 -9.71
CA ALA A 43 0.84 -1.28 -11.01
C ALA A 43 -0.18 -1.60 -12.10
N ALA A 44 -0.97 -2.65 -11.91
CA ALA A 44 -2.01 -3.04 -12.86
C ALA A 44 -3.32 -2.32 -12.61
N GLY A 45 -3.41 -1.49 -11.56
CA GLY A 45 -4.62 -0.77 -11.24
C GLY A 45 -5.60 -1.58 -10.40
N VAL A 46 -5.17 -2.70 -9.86
CA VAL A 46 -6.02 -3.56 -9.03
C VAL A 46 -5.94 -3.08 -7.59
N VAL A 47 -7.09 -2.96 -6.93
CA VAL A 47 -7.13 -2.53 -5.54
C VAL A 47 -6.51 -3.61 -4.67
N VAL A 48 -5.58 -3.21 -3.80
CA VAL A 48 -4.91 -4.12 -2.88
C VAL A 48 -5.05 -3.60 -1.46
N ASP A 49 -4.91 -4.50 -0.49
CA ASP A 49 -4.98 -4.14 0.93
C ASP A 49 -3.72 -4.64 1.65
N ASP A 50 -3.70 -4.45 2.98
CA ASP A 50 -2.54 -4.84 3.76
C ASP A 50 -2.29 -6.34 3.74
N ILE A 51 -3.36 -7.13 3.69
CA ILE A 51 -3.21 -8.58 3.62
C ILE A 51 -2.54 -8.99 2.32
N ASP A 52 -2.96 -8.37 1.21
CA ASP A 52 -2.33 -8.64 -0.09
C ASP A 52 -0.85 -8.28 -0.06
N LEU A 53 -0.51 -7.15 0.56
CA LEU A 53 0.89 -6.73 0.64
C LEU A 53 1.70 -7.71 1.47
N GLU A 54 1.16 -8.15 2.59
CA GLU A 54 1.85 -9.09 3.45
C GLU A 54 2.07 -10.43 2.74
N ASP A 55 1.07 -10.87 1.99
CA ASP A 55 1.21 -12.10 1.22
C ASP A 55 2.31 -11.99 0.18
N ARG A 56 2.40 -10.85 -0.49
CA ARG A 56 3.43 -10.63 -1.51
C ARG A 56 4.82 -10.58 -0.90
N ILE A 57 4.94 -9.97 0.28
CA ILE A 57 6.22 -9.93 0.99
C ILE A 57 6.62 -11.34 1.41
N ASP A 58 5.70 -12.11 1.97
CA ASP A 58 5.99 -13.47 2.39
C ASP A 58 6.40 -14.34 1.21
N ALA A 59 5.71 -14.21 0.08
CA ALA A 59 6.03 -15.01 -1.10
C ALA A 59 7.42 -14.67 -1.62
N ARG A 60 7.81 -13.40 -1.55
CA ARG A 60 9.11 -12.97 -2.02
C ARG A 60 10.23 -13.39 -1.10
N GLU A 61 9.95 -13.41 0.21
CA GLU A 61 10.96 -13.70 1.22
C GLU A 61 10.93 -15.15 1.68
N GLU A 62 10.14 -15.96 1.02
CA GLU A 62 10.01 -17.36 1.40
C GLU A 62 11.37 -18.05 1.36
N PRO A 63 11.75 -18.72 2.44
CA PRO A 63 13.05 -19.39 2.47
C PRO A 63 13.09 -20.53 1.46
N LYS A 64 14.24 -20.73 0.88
CA LYS A 64 14.44 -21.87 0.00
C LYS A 64 14.57 -23.09 0.86
N GLY A 65 13.60 -23.94 0.77
CA GLY A 65 13.52 -25.12 1.61
C GLY A 65 14.61 -26.11 1.36
#